data_82c628ddc417f4d3433c9ff12a68047e
#
_entry.id   82c628ddc417f4d3433c9ff12a68047e
#
_cell.length_a   1.000
_cell.length_b   1.000
_cell.length_c   1.000
_cell.angle_alpha   90.00
_cell.angle_beta   90.00
_cell.angle_gamma   90.00
#
_symmetry.space_group_name_H-M   'P 1'
#
loop_
_entity.id
_entity.type
_entity.pdbx_description
1 polymer ?
#
loop_
_entity_poly.entity_id
_entity_poly.type
_entity_poly.pdbx_seq_one_letter_code
_entity_poly.pdbx_strand_id
1 'polypeptide(L)'
;MGAPIGFILILIPFVYILFTDAVPLVLIPSQMFNAIDSVPLTAIAFFMLTGELMTSATITDRLVALSRALIGRIRGGLAQVNVLVSMFFAGMNGSVVADTATVGALVLPAMKKAGYPAAFSAAVTGVSSTIGGIIPPSIMMIVLANSTEISIASLFAAGIIPGLSLIHISEPTRPERISYGDVWLKKKRG
;
A
#
# COMPACT_ATOMS: atom_id res chain seq x y z
N MET A 1 -23.49 -13.24 -13.74
CA MET A 1 -23.26 -13.64 -12.33
C MET A 1 -21.84 -14.21 -12.26
N GLY A 2 -20.91 -13.58 -11.51
CA GLY A 2 -19.55 -14.08 -11.36
C GLY A 2 -19.49 -15.05 -10.18
N ALA A 3 -18.89 -16.23 -10.37
CA ALA A 3 -18.62 -17.13 -9.26
C ALA A 3 -17.54 -16.49 -8.35
N PRO A 4 -17.68 -16.55 -7.02
CA PRO A 4 -16.66 -16.07 -6.11
C PRO A 4 -15.32 -16.80 -6.35
N ILE A 5 -14.25 -16.06 -6.49
CA ILE A 5 -12.90 -16.58 -6.84
C ILE A 5 -12.47 -17.72 -5.91
N GLY A 6 -12.80 -17.62 -4.60
CA GLY A 6 -12.48 -18.66 -3.62
C GLY A 6 -13.08 -20.03 -3.95
N PHE A 7 -14.32 -20.07 -4.46
CA PHE A 7 -14.94 -21.33 -4.87
C PHE A 7 -14.26 -21.94 -6.09
N ILE A 8 -13.83 -21.10 -7.05
CA ILE A 8 -13.11 -21.57 -8.25
C ILE A 8 -11.76 -22.16 -7.85
N LEU A 9 -11.03 -21.51 -6.94
CA LEU A 9 -9.72 -21.97 -6.46
C LEU A 9 -9.80 -23.29 -5.68
N ILE A 10 -10.93 -23.60 -5.06
CA ILE A 10 -11.14 -24.89 -4.39
C ILE A 10 -11.65 -25.93 -5.38
N LEU A 11 -12.54 -25.54 -6.29
CA LEU A 11 -13.18 -26.47 -7.23
C LEU A 11 -12.20 -27.08 -8.23
N ILE A 12 -11.26 -26.27 -8.75
CA ILE A 12 -10.29 -26.74 -9.75
C ILE A 12 -9.41 -27.87 -9.20
N PRO A 13 -8.69 -27.73 -8.08
CA PRO A 13 -7.90 -28.83 -7.52
C PRO A 13 -8.77 -30.00 -7.06
N PHE A 14 -9.98 -29.75 -6.57
CA PHE A 14 -10.90 -30.82 -6.18
C PHE A 14 -11.28 -31.71 -7.38
N VAL A 15 -11.68 -31.10 -8.49
CA VAL A 15 -12.02 -31.83 -9.73
C VAL A 15 -10.79 -32.56 -10.28
N TYR A 16 -9.61 -31.90 -10.29
CA TYR A 16 -8.37 -32.53 -10.74
C TYR A 16 -8.03 -33.80 -9.94
N ILE A 17 -8.10 -33.74 -8.61
CA ILE A 17 -7.80 -34.88 -7.73
C ILE A 17 -8.81 -36.01 -7.94
N LEU A 18 -10.11 -35.70 -8.14
CA LEU A 18 -11.14 -36.72 -8.44
C LEU A 18 -10.87 -37.51 -9.72
N PHE A 19 -10.29 -36.86 -10.74
CA PHE A 19 -10.04 -37.53 -12.03
C PHE A 19 -8.67 -38.20 -12.11
N THR A 20 -7.70 -37.81 -11.31
CA THR A 20 -6.33 -38.29 -11.40
C THR A 20 -5.94 -39.28 -10.29
N ASP A 21 -6.75 -39.39 -9.23
CA ASP A 21 -6.42 -40.17 -8.01
C ASP A 21 -4.99 -39.93 -7.51
N ALA A 22 -4.41 -38.77 -7.85
CA ALA A 22 -3.01 -38.44 -7.60
C ALA A 22 -2.68 -38.31 -6.11
N VAL A 23 -3.67 -37.90 -5.29
CA VAL A 23 -3.52 -37.73 -3.84
C VAL A 23 -4.85 -37.99 -3.13
N PRO A 24 -4.82 -38.39 -1.84
CA PRO A 24 -6.04 -38.59 -1.05
C PRO A 24 -6.86 -37.29 -0.93
N LEU A 25 -8.19 -37.39 -1.10
CA LEU A 25 -9.12 -36.26 -0.98
C LEU A 25 -9.04 -35.52 0.36
N VAL A 26 -8.62 -36.22 1.42
CA VAL A 26 -8.42 -35.63 2.74
C VAL A 26 -7.32 -34.57 2.76
N LEU A 27 -6.46 -34.54 1.74
CA LEU A 27 -5.40 -33.56 1.62
C LEU A 27 -5.95 -32.12 1.45
N ILE A 28 -7.06 -31.95 0.74
CA ILE A 28 -7.66 -30.62 0.50
C ILE A 28 -8.06 -29.95 1.83
N PRO A 29 -8.94 -30.53 2.66
CA PRO A 29 -9.31 -29.91 3.93
C PRO A 29 -8.12 -29.77 4.89
N SER A 30 -7.18 -30.73 4.88
CA SER A 30 -5.97 -30.67 5.68
C SER A 30 -5.09 -29.48 5.31
N GLN A 31 -4.83 -29.26 4.01
CA GLN A 31 -4.06 -28.12 3.54
C GLN A 31 -4.77 -26.78 3.78
N MET A 32 -6.10 -26.74 3.64
CA MET A 32 -6.87 -25.55 3.97
C MET A 32 -6.75 -25.20 5.45
N PHE A 33 -6.82 -26.20 6.33
CA PHE A 33 -6.69 -26.00 7.76
C PHE A 33 -5.27 -25.50 8.13
N ASN A 34 -4.23 -26.15 7.60
CA ASN A 34 -2.85 -25.75 7.82
C ASN A 34 -2.55 -24.35 7.27
N ALA A 35 -3.17 -23.96 6.16
CA ALA A 35 -3.00 -22.62 5.60
C ALA A 35 -3.60 -21.53 6.50
N ILE A 36 -4.70 -21.82 7.20
CA ILE A 36 -5.34 -20.89 8.15
C ILE A 36 -4.59 -20.86 9.48
N ASP A 37 -4.11 -22.01 9.95
CA ASP A 37 -3.35 -22.15 11.20
C ASP A 37 -1.87 -21.81 10.96
N SER A 38 -1.64 -20.54 10.62
CA SER A 38 -0.28 -20.06 10.35
C SER A 38 0.02 -18.76 11.12
N VAL A 39 1.20 -18.71 11.73
CA VAL A 39 1.70 -17.51 12.44
C VAL A 39 1.69 -16.26 11.54
N PRO A 40 2.08 -16.33 10.24
CA PRO A 40 2.00 -15.19 9.34
C PRO A 40 0.59 -14.63 9.15
N LEU A 41 -0.44 -15.46 9.05
CA LEU A 41 -1.83 -14.99 8.93
C LEU A 41 -2.32 -14.31 10.20
N THR A 42 -1.95 -14.84 11.35
CA THR A 42 -2.22 -14.21 12.65
C THR A 42 -1.56 -12.83 12.72
N ALA A 43 -0.31 -12.71 12.29
CA ALA A 43 0.39 -11.43 12.23
C ALA A 43 -0.33 -10.41 11.33
N ILE A 44 -0.83 -10.82 10.15
CA ILE A 44 -1.62 -9.96 9.26
C ILE A 44 -2.85 -9.42 9.97
N ALA A 45 -3.60 -10.28 10.68
CA ALA A 45 -4.80 -9.87 11.42
C ALA A 45 -4.48 -8.79 12.47
N PHE A 46 -3.39 -8.95 13.23
CA PHE A 46 -2.95 -7.95 14.20
C PHE A 46 -2.46 -6.66 13.55
N PHE A 47 -1.77 -6.71 12.41
CA PHE A 47 -1.39 -5.51 11.66
C PHE A 47 -2.59 -4.75 11.14
N MET A 48 -3.59 -5.45 10.60
CA MET A 48 -4.85 -4.82 10.14
C MET A 48 -5.58 -4.16 11.31
N LEU A 49 -5.71 -4.86 12.44
CA LEU A 49 -6.33 -4.31 13.65
C LEU A 49 -5.58 -3.08 14.15
N THR A 50 -4.25 -3.12 14.17
CA THR A 50 -3.41 -1.98 14.58
C THR A 50 -3.65 -0.78 13.66
N GLY A 51 -3.65 -0.97 12.34
CA GLY A 51 -3.93 0.08 11.37
C GLY A 51 -5.30 0.71 11.56
N GLU A 52 -6.33 -0.10 11.82
CA GLU A 52 -7.69 0.37 12.08
C GLU A 52 -7.78 1.17 13.39
N LEU A 53 -7.19 0.66 14.47
CA LEU A 53 -7.12 1.37 15.75
C LEU A 53 -6.38 2.71 15.64
N MET A 54 -5.29 2.78 14.90
CA MET A 54 -4.55 4.01 14.69
C MET A 54 -5.35 5.04 13.88
N THR A 55 -6.11 4.58 12.88
CA THR A 55 -6.99 5.44 12.09
C THR A 55 -8.12 5.99 12.96
N SER A 56 -8.77 5.15 13.76
CA SER A 56 -9.85 5.56 14.66
C SER A 56 -9.37 6.47 15.81
N ALA A 57 -8.12 6.32 16.24
CA ALA A 57 -7.51 7.13 17.31
C ALA A 57 -6.98 8.51 16.84
N THR A 58 -7.34 8.98 15.64
CA THR A 58 -6.87 10.27 15.07
C THR A 58 -5.35 10.41 14.91
N ILE A 59 -4.62 9.31 14.96
CA ILE A 59 -3.15 9.31 14.81
C ILE A 59 -2.79 9.75 13.39
N THR A 60 -3.59 9.36 12.39
CA THR A 60 -3.41 9.75 11.00
C THR A 60 -3.44 11.28 10.83
N ASP A 61 -4.36 11.97 11.49
CA ASP A 61 -4.42 13.44 11.46
C ASP A 61 -3.17 14.08 12.07
N ARG A 62 -2.65 13.50 13.15
CA ARG A 62 -1.40 13.96 13.77
C ARG A 62 -0.17 13.73 12.89
N LEU A 63 -0.13 12.63 12.14
CA LEU A 63 0.92 12.36 11.15
C LEU A 63 0.88 13.35 10.00
N VAL A 64 -0.31 13.70 9.51
CA VAL A 64 -0.48 14.76 8.51
C VAL A 64 0.00 16.11 9.06
N ALA A 65 -0.36 16.44 10.30
CA ALA A 65 0.08 17.68 10.94
C ALA A 65 1.61 17.73 11.12
N LEU A 66 2.22 16.63 11.58
CA LEU A 66 3.66 16.49 11.70
C LEU A 66 4.36 16.65 10.34
N SER A 67 3.89 15.94 9.33
CA SER A 67 4.45 16.00 7.98
C SER A 67 4.37 17.41 7.39
N ARG A 68 3.26 18.12 7.62
CA ARG A 68 3.11 19.53 7.24
C ARG A 68 4.08 20.44 7.99
N ALA A 69 4.30 20.19 9.26
CA ALA A 69 5.25 20.98 10.06
C ALA A 69 6.70 20.82 9.56
N LEU A 70 7.07 19.60 9.15
CA LEU A 70 8.42 19.30 8.66
C LEU A 70 8.71 19.88 7.28
N ILE A 71 7.80 19.69 6.32
CA ILE A 71 8.07 19.97 4.90
C ILE A 71 6.98 20.83 4.21
N GLY A 72 5.93 21.22 4.91
CA GLY A 72 4.80 21.95 4.31
C GLY A 72 5.13 23.35 3.77
N ARG A 73 6.28 23.93 4.16
CA ARG A 73 6.73 25.26 3.74
C ARG A 73 7.52 25.29 2.44
N ILE A 74 7.88 24.13 1.90
CA ILE A 74 8.65 24.01 0.65
C ILE A 74 7.69 24.12 -0.57
N ARG A 75 8.17 24.65 -1.69
CA ARG A 75 7.41 24.68 -2.94
C ARG A 75 7.03 23.23 -3.33
N GLY A 76 5.74 23.00 -3.58
CA GLY A 76 5.21 21.64 -3.77
C GLY A 76 4.98 20.85 -2.49
N GLY A 77 5.07 21.49 -1.32
CA GLY A 77 5.08 20.87 -0.01
C GLY A 77 3.93 19.92 0.29
N LEU A 78 2.72 20.15 -0.26
CA LEU A 78 1.61 19.22 -0.05
C LEU A 78 1.78 17.87 -0.78
N ALA A 79 2.45 17.85 -1.93
CA ALA A 79 2.79 16.60 -2.60
C ALA A 79 3.83 15.80 -1.79
N GLN A 80 4.83 16.48 -1.25
CA GLN A 80 5.83 15.87 -0.37
C GLN A 80 5.23 15.42 0.97
N VAL A 81 4.30 16.21 1.53
CA VAL A 81 3.52 15.81 2.71
C VAL A 81 2.75 14.51 2.42
N ASN A 82 2.14 14.36 1.24
CA ASN A 82 1.45 13.16 0.85
C ASN A 82 2.40 11.93 0.88
N VAL A 83 3.57 12.04 0.25
CA VAL A 83 4.58 10.96 0.25
C VAL A 83 5.03 10.63 1.68
N LEU A 84 5.33 11.64 2.49
CA LEU A 84 5.80 11.42 3.86
C LEU A 84 4.72 10.79 4.77
N VAL A 85 3.46 11.22 4.62
CA VAL A 85 2.33 10.63 5.34
C VAL A 85 2.13 9.17 4.92
N SER A 86 2.15 8.88 3.61
CA SER A 86 2.07 7.50 3.10
C SER A 86 3.21 6.63 3.65
N MET A 87 4.43 7.16 3.72
CA MET A 87 5.56 6.42 4.29
C MET A 87 5.34 6.07 5.77
N PHE A 88 4.89 7.03 6.58
CA PHE A 88 4.59 6.76 8.00
C PHE A 88 3.42 5.80 8.16
N PHE A 89 2.35 5.99 7.38
CA PHE A 89 1.17 5.15 7.45
C PHE A 89 1.45 3.72 6.94
N ALA A 90 2.26 3.59 5.90
CA ALA A 90 2.75 2.33 5.38
C ALA A 90 3.48 1.49 6.43
N GLY A 91 4.38 2.13 7.19
CA GLY A 91 5.10 1.50 8.30
C GLY A 91 4.22 1.05 9.48
N MET A 92 2.91 1.34 9.44
CA MET A 92 1.97 0.96 10.50
C MET A 92 1.00 -0.13 10.08
N ASN A 93 0.43 -0.04 8.86
CA ASN A 93 -0.61 -0.97 8.41
C ASN A 93 -0.16 -1.94 7.32
N GLY A 94 0.96 -1.67 6.65
CA GLY A 94 1.55 -2.54 5.63
C GLY A 94 0.67 -2.81 4.40
N SER A 95 -0.40 -2.01 4.18
CA SER A 95 -1.37 -2.22 3.12
C SER A 95 -1.44 -1.03 2.16
N VAL A 96 -1.05 -1.26 0.91
CA VAL A 96 -1.13 -0.27 -0.18
C VAL A 96 -2.55 0.26 -0.37
N VAL A 97 -3.55 -0.62 -0.30
CA VAL A 97 -4.96 -0.26 -0.52
C VAL A 97 -5.49 0.61 0.62
N ALA A 98 -5.20 0.22 1.87
CA ALA A 98 -5.61 1.00 3.04
C ALA A 98 -4.93 2.37 3.08
N ASP A 99 -3.64 2.45 2.71
CA ASP A 99 -2.91 3.71 2.61
C ASP A 99 -3.53 4.62 1.55
N THR A 100 -3.74 4.12 0.34
CA THR A 100 -4.37 4.89 -0.75
C THR A 100 -5.73 5.44 -0.34
N ALA A 101 -6.56 4.63 0.32
CA ALA A 101 -7.89 5.03 0.76
C ALA A 101 -7.83 6.09 1.87
N THR A 102 -7.05 5.84 2.93
CA THR A 102 -7.01 6.70 4.12
C THR A 102 -6.26 8.00 3.86
N VAL A 103 -5.02 7.91 3.38
CA VAL A 103 -4.20 9.10 3.07
C VAL A 103 -4.82 9.88 1.92
N GLY A 104 -5.35 9.20 0.90
CA GLY A 104 -6.08 9.82 -0.19
C GLY A 104 -7.27 10.64 0.30
N ALA A 105 -8.11 10.08 1.18
CA ALA A 105 -9.26 10.80 1.73
C ALA A 105 -8.88 12.09 2.48
N LEU A 106 -7.73 12.09 3.16
CA LEU A 106 -7.27 13.24 3.93
C LEU A 106 -6.50 14.28 3.11
N VAL A 107 -5.61 13.83 2.22
CA VAL A 107 -4.66 14.73 1.54
C VAL A 107 -5.19 15.25 0.20
N LEU A 108 -5.96 14.45 -0.56
CA LEU A 108 -6.50 14.87 -1.87
C LEU A 108 -7.38 16.13 -1.80
N PRO A 109 -8.32 16.27 -0.84
CA PRO A 109 -9.09 17.49 -0.71
C PRO A 109 -8.23 18.73 -0.42
N ALA A 110 -7.18 18.56 0.40
CA ALA A 110 -6.26 19.65 0.72
C ALA A 110 -5.42 20.06 -0.50
N MET A 111 -4.93 19.09 -1.29
CA MET A 111 -4.20 19.33 -2.53
C MET A 111 -5.09 20.05 -3.56
N LYS A 112 -6.34 19.62 -3.74
CA LYS A 112 -7.30 20.27 -4.63
C LYS A 112 -7.57 21.73 -4.22
N LYS A 113 -7.78 22.00 -2.92
CA LYS A 113 -7.95 23.36 -2.39
C LYS A 113 -6.73 24.25 -2.61
N ALA A 114 -5.53 23.66 -2.59
CA ALA A 114 -4.27 24.36 -2.87
C ALA A 114 -4.00 24.55 -4.39
N GLY A 115 -4.91 24.14 -5.28
CA GLY A 115 -4.81 24.35 -6.72
C GLY A 115 -4.08 23.25 -7.48
N TYR A 116 -3.78 22.11 -6.85
CA TYR A 116 -3.17 20.98 -7.56
C TYR A 116 -4.18 20.30 -8.50
N PRO A 117 -3.78 19.91 -9.73
CA PRO A 117 -4.61 19.12 -10.61
C PRO A 117 -5.04 17.80 -9.95
N ALA A 118 -6.31 17.42 -10.13
CA ALA A 118 -6.84 16.20 -9.52
C ALA A 118 -6.09 14.93 -9.97
N ALA A 119 -5.73 14.86 -11.27
CA ALA A 119 -4.97 13.75 -11.82
C ALA A 119 -3.57 13.64 -11.20
N PHE A 120 -2.87 14.76 -11.00
CA PHE A 120 -1.56 14.79 -10.35
C PHE A 120 -1.67 14.34 -8.89
N SER A 121 -2.65 14.87 -8.15
CA SER A 121 -2.86 14.51 -6.75
C SER A 121 -3.15 13.02 -6.58
N ALA A 122 -4.01 12.44 -7.44
CA ALA A 122 -4.32 11.01 -7.44
C ALA A 122 -3.09 10.16 -7.80
N ALA A 123 -2.31 10.58 -8.80
CA ALA A 123 -1.10 9.89 -9.20
C ALA A 123 -0.05 9.86 -8.09
N VAL A 124 0.22 10.99 -7.42
CA VAL A 124 1.15 11.07 -6.28
C VAL A 124 0.68 10.16 -5.16
N THR A 125 -0.62 10.21 -4.80
CA THR A 125 -1.16 9.34 -3.74
C THR A 125 -1.01 7.86 -4.11
N GLY A 126 -1.35 7.45 -5.32
CA GLY A 126 -1.25 6.06 -5.75
C GLY A 126 0.20 5.55 -5.76
N VAL A 127 1.13 6.37 -6.28
CA VAL A 127 2.56 6.00 -6.30
C VAL A 127 3.14 5.96 -4.90
N SER A 128 2.87 6.95 -4.05
CA SER A 128 3.40 6.96 -2.68
C SER A 128 2.86 5.81 -1.84
N SER A 129 1.61 5.40 -2.05
CA SER A 129 1.02 4.26 -1.32
C SER A 129 1.69 2.92 -1.64
N THR A 130 2.34 2.76 -2.81
CA THR A 130 3.09 1.54 -3.13
C THR A 130 4.27 1.30 -2.17
N ILE A 131 4.77 2.35 -1.54
CA ILE A 131 5.80 2.27 -0.50
C ILE A 131 5.36 1.33 0.63
N GLY A 132 4.05 1.33 0.98
CA GLY A 132 3.47 0.45 1.99
C GLY A 132 3.52 -1.04 1.69
N GLY A 133 3.69 -1.41 0.41
CA GLY A 133 3.91 -2.79 0.02
C GLY A 133 5.37 -3.26 0.14
N ILE A 134 6.30 -2.33 0.34
CA ILE A 134 7.75 -2.61 0.30
C ILE A 134 8.44 -2.29 1.63
N ILE A 135 8.09 -1.18 2.28
CA ILE A 135 8.65 -0.85 3.60
C ILE A 135 8.03 -1.75 4.68
N PRO A 136 8.83 -2.40 5.52
CA PRO A 136 8.32 -3.21 6.63
C PRO A 136 7.59 -2.36 7.70
N PRO A 137 6.53 -2.92 8.30
CA PRO A 137 5.90 -4.20 8.03
C PRO A 137 5.03 -4.17 6.77
N SER A 138 5.12 -5.18 5.92
CA SER A 138 4.33 -5.30 4.69
C SER A 138 3.52 -6.59 4.68
N ILE A 139 2.20 -6.48 4.53
CA ILE A 139 1.31 -7.65 4.42
C ILE A 139 1.69 -8.50 3.20
N MET A 140 2.01 -7.86 2.07
CA MET A 140 2.40 -8.57 0.85
C MET A 140 3.68 -9.40 1.04
N MET A 141 4.67 -8.86 1.76
CA MET A 141 5.90 -9.61 2.08
C MET A 141 5.64 -10.77 3.04
N ILE A 142 4.72 -10.62 3.99
CA ILE A 142 4.34 -11.72 4.90
C ILE A 142 3.68 -12.86 4.11
N VAL A 143 2.76 -12.53 3.20
CA VAL A 143 2.11 -13.53 2.33
C VAL A 143 3.12 -14.21 1.42
N LEU A 144 4.03 -13.44 0.81
CA LEU A 144 5.09 -13.99 -0.04
C LEU A 144 6.02 -14.91 0.75
N ALA A 145 6.47 -14.49 1.93
CA ALA A 145 7.32 -15.29 2.80
C ALA A 145 6.67 -16.63 3.17
N ASN A 146 5.38 -16.59 3.53
CA ASN A 146 4.63 -17.80 3.84
C ASN A 146 4.46 -18.74 2.64
N SER A 147 4.30 -18.19 1.44
CA SER A 147 4.11 -18.99 0.21
C SER A 147 5.40 -19.58 -0.34
N THR A 148 6.54 -18.95 -0.04
CA THR A 148 7.87 -19.35 -0.56
C THR A 148 8.78 -19.96 0.50
N GLU A 149 8.30 -20.08 1.74
CA GLU A 149 9.07 -20.59 2.91
C GLU A 149 10.35 -19.79 3.19
N ILE A 150 10.40 -18.52 2.73
CA ILE A 150 11.50 -17.59 2.99
C ILE A 150 11.27 -16.89 4.34
N SER A 151 12.36 -16.62 5.06
CA SER A 151 12.28 -15.87 6.32
C SER A 151 11.66 -14.47 6.12
N ILE A 152 10.61 -14.17 6.89
CA ILE A 152 9.95 -12.85 6.91
C ILE A 152 10.96 -11.75 7.25
N ALA A 153 11.85 -12.00 8.21
CA ALA A 153 12.89 -11.05 8.63
C ALA A 153 13.85 -10.73 7.48
N SER A 154 14.26 -11.74 6.71
CA SER A 154 15.15 -11.54 5.55
C SER A 154 14.48 -10.75 4.45
N LEU A 155 13.18 -11.00 4.16
CA LEU A 155 12.39 -10.24 3.20
C LEU A 155 12.21 -8.79 3.65
N PHE A 156 11.93 -8.56 4.92
CA PHE A 156 11.83 -7.23 5.48
C PHE A 156 13.14 -6.45 5.37
N ALA A 157 14.27 -7.08 5.72
CA ALA A 157 15.59 -6.46 5.57
C ALA A 157 15.91 -6.11 4.11
N ALA A 158 15.57 -6.99 3.16
CA ALA A 158 15.75 -6.74 1.73
C ALA A 158 14.86 -5.61 1.21
N GLY A 159 13.67 -5.40 1.78
CA GLY A 159 12.71 -4.36 1.40
C GLY A 159 13.10 -2.94 1.80
N ILE A 160 13.96 -2.76 2.80
CA ILE A 160 14.35 -1.43 3.31
C ILE A 160 15.04 -0.60 2.22
N ILE A 161 16.03 -1.16 1.54
CA ILE A 161 16.82 -0.41 0.53
C ILE A 161 15.95 0.02 -0.66
N PRO A 162 15.19 -0.87 -1.34
CA PRO A 162 14.31 -0.44 -2.42
C PRO A 162 13.18 0.47 -1.94
N GLY A 163 12.64 0.27 -0.73
CA GLY A 163 11.64 1.16 -0.15
C GLY A 163 12.17 2.59 0.02
N LEU A 164 13.35 2.76 0.57
CA LEU A 164 14.00 4.07 0.70
C LEU A 164 14.35 4.69 -0.66
N SER A 165 14.74 3.89 -1.66
CA SER A 165 15.02 4.40 -3.01
C SER A 165 13.76 4.92 -3.70
N LEU A 166 12.61 4.29 -3.47
CA LEU A 166 11.32 4.76 -3.99
C LEU A 166 10.91 6.12 -3.42
N ILE A 167 11.23 6.40 -2.16
CA ILE A 167 11.00 7.73 -1.56
C ILE A 167 11.76 8.79 -2.36
N HIS A 168 13.03 8.56 -2.68
CA HIS A 168 13.85 9.46 -3.48
C HIS A 168 13.30 9.67 -4.91
N ILE A 169 12.74 8.63 -5.51
CA ILE A 169 12.13 8.70 -6.85
C ILE A 169 10.78 9.41 -6.80
N SER A 170 10.02 9.21 -5.74
CA SER A 170 8.70 9.84 -5.56
C SER A 170 8.78 11.31 -5.14
N GLU A 171 9.90 11.73 -4.53
CA GLU A 171 10.12 13.14 -4.23
C GLU A 171 10.43 13.90 -5.53
N PRO A 172 9.63 14.92 -5.90
CA PRO A 172 9.94 15.79 -7.01
C PRO A 172 11.12 16.70 -6.61
N THR A 173 12.33 16.18 -6.71
CA THR A 173 13.56 16.87 -6.30
C THR A 173 13.95 18.05 -7.17
N ARG A 174 13.24 18.31 -8.31
CA ARG A 174 13.37 19.54 -9.10
C ARG A 174 12.07 19.92 -9.78
N PRO A 175 11.48 21.08 -9.45
CA PRO A 175 10.32 21.64 -10.15
C PRO A 175 10.63 22.07 -11.60
N GLU A 176 11.84 21.92 -12.08
CA GLU A 176 12.29 22.44 -13.39
C GLU A 176 11.77 21.65 -14.60
N ARG A 177 11.13 20.49 -14.41
CA ARG A 177 10.69 19.68 -15.55
C ARG A 177 9.21 19.31 -15.57
N ILE A 178 8.41 19.80 -14.64
CA ILE A 178 6.97 19.74 -14.81
C ILE A 178 6.51 21.06 -15.43
N SER A 179 6.90 21.26 -16.67
CA SER A 179 6.36 22.29 -17.59
C SER A 179 4.86 22.14 -17.90
N TYR A 180 4.15 21.37 -17.07
CA TYR A 180 2.68 21.35 -17.12
C TYR A 180 2.07 22.64 -16.60
N GLY A 181 2.75 23.40 -15.74
CA GLY A 181 2.31 24.72 -15.29
C GLY A 181 2.26 25.72 -16.45
N ASP A 182 3.28 25.73 -17.31
CA ASP A 182 3.35 26.67 -18.42
C ASP A 182 2.36 26.36 -19.54
N VAL A 183 2.04 25.08 -19.78
CA VAL A 183 1.04 24.67 -20.77
C VAL A 183 -0.37 25.13 -20.34
N TRP A 184 -0.70 25.09 -19.06
CA TRP A 184 -2.01 25.51 -18.56
C TRP A 184 -2.15 27.03 -18.44
N LEU A 185 -1.09 27.76 -18.12
CA LEU A 185 -1.11 29.21 -18.08
C LEU A 185 -1.21 29.81 -19.51
N LYS A 186 -0.62 29.15 -20.51
CA LYS A 186 -0.74 29.56 -21.90
C LYS A 186 -2.17 29.38 -22.48
N LYS A 187 -2.89 28.33 -22.01
CA LYS A 187 -4.28 28.05 -22.45
C LYS A 187 -5.32 29.00 -21.80
N LYS A 188 -4.98 29.72 -20.76
CA LYS A 188 -5.87 30.71 -20.11
C LYS A 188 -5.69 32.13 -20.62
N ARG A 189 -4.72 32.39 -21.50
CA ARG A 189 -4.45 33.71 -22.10
C ARG A 189 -4.75 33.78 -23.62
N GLY A 190 -5.27 32.77 -24.23
CA GLY A 190 -5.86 32.71 -25.55
C GLY A 190 -7.33 32.36 -25.41
#